data_c595cda887366aaec67396646fc6548b
#
_entry.id   c595cda887366aaec67396646fc6548b
#
_cell.length_a   1.000
_cell.length_b   1.000
_cell.length_c   1.000
_cell.angle_alpha   90.00
_cell.angle_beta   90.00
_cell.angle_gamma   90.00
#
_symmetry.space_group_name_H-M   'P 1'
#
loop_
_entity.id
_entity.type
_entity.pdbx_description
1 polymer ?
#
loop_
_entity_poly.entity_id
_entity_poly.type
_entity_poly.pdbx_seq_one_letter_code
_entity_poly.pdbx_strand_id
1 'polypeptide(L)'
;MRRLRLRALTICTLVALAAPAGAAEITRVATSETGNLFDFHVSLRWDRTQLRGKLTREQGDPAANPPFGANVDVDELRYTRITNALVPRFAIGLHRDLEVHVELPYVLADDHSWRFALVNGLPVEAVSTITNNTIDAMNQPCDPGGATCPLFPVGSNTTVYHGGRAGDVKAGVAWGIFSDARDDTKPFWLVGADLTFPTASAYDPAAGRSASWASPHVSSGNPGAFGEKVWKYDLYTVLSRRLGPIDPYFKAHVTGMQRSSGTYSNCEHAAELARRAPAEATLAGAANCSSWGDDARARLPWIGGLTFGAELVPYENPSEDQKVSVDVRAFADYTSSQRFYNPLTDMSGKLHATEPYLTMGGLFGLYLRASRFVSLHASASLATQTAHFLSGESLGRGGVADAGKDITGVTANPDLNPNYDWRYDAPGRRFRFSETSVFGLSVAGVLQF
;
A
#
# COMPACT_ATOMS: atom_id res chain seq x y z
N MET A 1 -8.04 -19.67 66.44
CA MET A 1 -6.65 -19.56 65.93
C MET A 1 -6.36 -20.70 64.97
N ARG A 2 -6.50 -20.44 63.63
CA ARG A 2 -6.18 -21.43 62.60
C ARG A 2 -4.88 -20.98 61.94
N ARG A 3 -3.83 -21.80 62.05
CA ARG A 3 -2.52 -21.58 61.46
C ARG A 3 -2.58 -21.88 59.94
N LEU A 4 -2.40 -20.85 59.10
CA LEU A 4 -2.18 -21.01 57.67
C LEU A 4 -0.76 -21.56 57.47
N ARG A 5 -0.64 -22.74 56.87
CA ARG A 5 0.68 -23.26 56.40
C ARG A 5 0.91 -22.77 54.98
N LEU A 6 1.88 -21.88 54.84
CA LEU A 6 2.45 -21.52 53.54
C LEU A 6 3.21 -22.73 52.99
N ARG A 7 2.75 -23.30 51.89
CA ARG A 7 3.53 -24.26 51.10
C ARG A 7 4.46 -23.49 50.20
N ALA A 8 5.77 -23.61 50.43
CA ALA A 8 6.81 -23.13 49.55
C ALA A 8 6.72 -23.91 48.22
N LEU A 9 6.47 -23.21 47.13
CA LEU A 9 6.56 -23.73 45.77
C LEU A 9 8.05 -23.80 45.41
N THR A 10 8.58 -25.01 45.34
CA THR A 10 9.96 -25.29 44.88
C THR A 10 9.93 -25.15 43.37
N ILE A 11 10.49 -24.03 42.84
CA ILE A 11 10.73 -23.84 41.41
C ILE A 11 11.89 -24.76 41.03
N CYS A 12 11.60 -25.87 40.36
CA CYS A 12 12.60 -26.67 39.70
C CYS A 12 13.19 -25.87 38.54
N THR A 13 14.40 -25.33 38.71
CA THR A 13 15.23 -24.85 37.62
C THR A 13 15.68 -26.05 36.79
N LEU A 14 14.93 -26.33 35.70
CA LEU A 14 15.44 -27.14 34.61
C LEU A 14 16.50 -26.33 33.91
N VAL A 15 17.77 -26.65 34.14
CA VAL A 15 18.88 -26.27 33.27
C VAL A 15 18.70 -27.06 31.98
N ALA A 16 17.99 -26.54 31.02
CA ALA A 16 17.98 -27.07 29.67
C ALA A 16 19.38 -26.86 29.08
N LEU A 17 20.06 -27.95 28.74
CA LEU A 17 21.21 -27.97 27.89
C LEU A 17 20.81 -27.21 26.59
N ALA A 18 21.46 -26.09 26.34
CA ALA A 18 21.19 -25.29 25.17
C ALA A 18 21.61 -26.08 23.93
N ALA A 19 20.65 -26.70 23.25
CA ALA A 19 20.80 -27.05 21.84
C ALA A 19 20.97 -25.75 21.06
N PRO A 20 21.70 -25.75 19.94
CA PRO A 20 21.87 -24.55 19.12
C PRO A 20 20.50 -24.03 18.71
N ALA A 21 20.13 -22.91 19.32
CA ALA A 21 18.83 -22.31 19.15
C ALA A 21 18.83 -21.59 17.79
N GLY A 22 18.02 -22.05 16.86
CA GLY A 22 17.85 -21.36 15.57
C GLY A 22 17.30 -19.95 15.75
N ALA A 23 17.72 -19.01 14.91
CA ALA A 23 17.24 -17.65 14.88
C ALA A 23 15.71 -17.53 14.67
N ALA A 24 15.14 -16.36 14.92
CA ALA A 24 13.73 -16.08 14.67
C ALA A 24 13.34 -16.38 13.22
N GLU A 25 12.11 -16.83 12.98
CA GLU A 25 11.66 -17.17 11.62
C GLU A 25 11.78 -15.99 10.63
N ILE A 26 11.69 -14.74 11.11
CA ILE A 26 11.89 -13.54 10.28
C ILE A 26 13.34 -13.39 9.77
N THR A 27 14.31 -14.00 10.45
CA THR A 27 15.72 -13.97 10.06
C THR A 27 16.17 -15.25 9.37
N ARG A 28 15.26 -16.23 9.21
CA ARG A 28 15.58 -17.50 8.62
C ARG A 28 15.85 -17.36 7.12
N VAL A 29 16.97 -17.90 6.66
CA VAL A 29 17.39 -17.98 5.27
C VAL A 29 17.74 -19.42 4.91
N ALA A 30 17.61 -19.79 3.64
CA ALA A 30 18.17 -21.01 3.14
C ALA A 30 19.70 -20.94 3.25
N THR A 31 20.33 -21.98 3.81
CA THR A 31 21.77 -21.99 4.08
C THR A 31 22.41 -23.25 3.56
N SER A 32 23.60 -23.11 2.97
CA SER A 32 24.45 -24.23 2.56
C SER A 32 25.53 -24.46 3.62
N GLU A 33 25.57 -25.66 4.21
CA GLU A 33 26.53 -26.04 5.24
C GLU A 33 27.37 -27.24 4.86
N THR A 34 28.48 -27.47 5.61
CA THR A 34 29.31 -28.66 5.43
C THR A 34 28.51 -29.92 5.77
N GLY A 35 28.10 -30.66 4.76
CA GLY A 35 27.21 -31.83 4.90
C GLY A 35 25.83 -31.63 4.30
N ASN A 36 25.41 -30.37 4.07
CA ASN A 36 24.27 -30.00 3.26
C ASN A 36 24.67 -28.86 2.31
N LEU A 37 25.23 -29.21 1.17
CA LEU A 37 25.74 -28.24 0.19
C LEU A 37 24.62 -27.51 -0.57
N PHE A 38 23.37 -27.96 -0.42
CA PHE A 38 22.26 -27.43 -1.17
C PHE A 38 21.01 -27.45 -0.31
N ASP A 39 20.56 -26.27 0.10
CA ASP A 39 19.30 -26.08 0.82
C ASP A 39 18.33 -25.37 -0.11
N PHE A 40 17.21 -25.99 -0.40
CA PHE A 40 16.20 -25.50 -1.31
C PHE A 40 14.84 -25.42 -0.63
N HIS A 41 14.28 -24.21 -0.58
CA HIS A 41 12.97 -23.98 -0.02
C HIS A 41 11.95 -23.65 -1.11
N VAL A 42 10.82 -24.33 -1.05
CA VAL A 42 9.65 -24.03 -1.87
C VAL A 42 8.51 -23.65 -0.93
N SER A 43 7.97 -22.49 -1.11
CA SER A 43 6.78 -22.09 -0.33
C SER A 43 5.64 -21.63 -1.23
N LEU A 44 4.43 -21.87 -0.74
CA LEU A 44 3.21 -21.31 -1.31
C LEU A 44 2.50 -20.53 -0.21
N ARG A 45 2.38 -19.22 -0.41
CA ARG A 45 1.73 -18.30 0.50
C ARG A 45 0.44 -17.79 -0.11
N TRP A 46 -0.62 -17.78 0.68
CA TRP A 46 -1.85 -17.07 0.38
C TRP A 46 -1.93 -15.84 1.27
N ASP A 47 -2.11 -14.70 0.64
CA ASP A 47 -2.23 -13.41 1.30
C ASP A 47 -3.60 -12.80 1.02
N ARG A 48 -4.26 -12.31 2.06
CA ARG A 48 -5.45 -11.48 1.97
C ARG A 48 -5.24 -10.19 2.73
N THR A 49 -5.47 -9.07 2.05
CA THR A 49 -5.42 -7.74 2.68
C THR A 49 -6.75 -7.03 2.45
N GLN A 50 -7.26 -6.38 3.48
CA GLN A 50 -8.43 -5.53 3.41
C GLN A 50 -8.10 -4.16 3.98
N LEU A 51 -8.12 -3.15 3.14
CA LEU A 51 -8.05 -1.74 3.52
C LEU A 51 -9.46 -1.17 3.52
N ARG A 52 -9.83 -0.51 4.60
CA ARG A 52 -11.07 0.29 4.71
C ARG A 52 -10.69 1.68 5.14
N GLY A 53 -11.47 2.67 4.71
CA GLY A 53 -11.30 4.03 5.15
C GLY A 53 -12.45 4.91 4.72
N LYS A 54 -12.44 6.11 5.26
CA LYS A 54 -13.42 7.15 5.03
C LYS A 54 -12.82 8.18 4.07
N LEU A 55 -13.57 8.50 3.03
CA LEU A 55 -13.25 9.59 2.12
C LEU A 55 -14.11 10.79 2.49
N THR A 56 -13.45 11.83 2.98
CA THR A 56 -14.07 13.12 3.21
C THR A 56 -13.65 14.09 2.13
N ARG A 57 -14.47 15.09 1.87
CA ARG A 57 -14.15 16.18 0.97
C ARG A 57 -14.20 17.50 1.71
N GLU A 58 -13.21 18.35 1.48
CA GLU A 58 -13.25 19.73 1.95
C GLU A 58 -14.42 20.47 1.30
N GLN A 59 -15.14 21.22 2.11
CA GLN A 59 -16.15 22.15 1.67
C GLN A 59 -15.86 23.51 2.27
N GLY A 60 -15.81 24.55 1.46
CA GLY A 60 -15.79 25.92 1.96
C GLY A 60 -17.10 26.21 2.68
N ASP A 61 -17.06 26.81 3.86
CA ASP A 61 -18.25 27.25 4.58
C ASP A 61 -18.90 28.42 3.82
N PRO A 62 -20.07 28.22 3.19
CA PRO A 62 -20.74 29.30 2.47
C PRO A 62 -21.24 30.42 3.39
N ALA A 63 -21.31 30.16 4.70
CA ALA A 63 -21.73 31.13 5.71
C ALA A 63 -20.57 31.97 6.26
N ALA A 64 -19.33 31.59 5.99
CA ALA A 64 -18.18 32.34 6.46
C ALA A 64 -18.00 33.65 5.69
N ASN A 65 -17.66 34.69 6.40
CA ASN A 65 -17.34 35.98 5.82
C ASN A 65 -15.89 36.40 6.14
N PRO A 66 -14.96 36.40 5.20
CA PRO A 66 -15.13 36.18 3.76
C PRO A 66 -15.47 34.71 3.41
N PRO A 67 -16.04 34.45 2.21
CA PRO A 67 -16.58 33.14 1.82
C PRO A 67 -15.57 32.00 1.75
N PHE A 68 -14.33 32.24 2.06
CA PHE A 68 -13.24 31.24 2.19
C PHE A 68 -12.90 30.96 3.67
N GLY A 69 -13.85 31.15 4.57
CA GLY A 69 -13.74 30.75 5.97
C GLY A 69 -13.52 29.25 6.12
N ALA A 70 -13.29 28.79 7.34
CA ALA A 70 -12.84 27.44 7.67
C ALA A 70 -13.46 26.35 6.79
N ASN A 71 -12.59 25.57 6.13
CA ASN A 71 -13.03 24.39 5.39
C ASN A 71 -13.60 23.37 6.36
N VAL A 72 -14.77 22.84 6.04
CA VAL A 72 -15.42 21.75 6.76
C VAL A 72 -15.23 20.46 5.95
N ASP A 73 -14.83 19.39 6.61
CA ASP A 73 -14.74 18.08 5.97
C ASP A 73 -16.13 17.43 5.94
N VAL A 74 -16.63 17.13 4.76
CA VAL A 74 -17.91 16.43 4.54
C VAL A 74 -17.64 14.95 4.27
N ASP A 75 -18.35 14.08 4.99
CA ASP A 75 -18.32 12.64 4.75
C ASP A 75 -19.00 12.31 3.44
N GLU A 76 -18.24 11.80 2.48
CA GLU A 76 -18.73 11.46 1.14
C GLU A 76 -18.87 9.96 0.93
N LEU A 77 -17.79 9.23 1.12
CA LEU A 77 -17.72 7.82 0.77
C LEU A 77 -17.02 6.96 1.83
N ARG A 78 -17.36 5.68 1.82
CA ARG A 78 -16.60 4.60 2.43
C ARG A 78 -15.88 3.82 1.34
N TYR A 79 -14.58 3.74 1.46
CA TYR A 79 -13.73 2.96 0.55
C TYR A 79 -13.36 1.63 1.15
N THR A 80 -13.36 0.58 0.34
CA THR A 80 -12.84 -0.74 0.71
C THR A 80 -12.04 -1.30 -0.47
N ARG A 81 -10.82 -1.75 -0.19
CA ARG A 81 -10.01 -2.54 -1.12
C ARG A 81 -9.74 -3.91 -0.53
N ILE A 82 -9.97 -4.95 -1.31
CA ILE A 82 -9.69 -6.33 -0.91
C ILE A 82 -8.75 -6.94 -1.94
N THR A 83 -7.56 -7.30 -1.48
CA THR A 83 -6.56 -7.99 -2.31
C THR A 83 -6.40 -9.42 -1.83
N ASN A 84 -6.46 -10.39 -2.76
CA ASN A 84 -6.14 -11.78 -2.52
C ASN A 84 -5.04 -12.20 -3.50
N ALA A 85 -3.99 -12.85 -3.02
CA ALA A 85 -2.90 -13.31 -3.85
C ALA A 85 -2.39 -14.69 -3.41
N LEU A 86 -1.92 -15.46 -4.38
CA LEU A 86 -1.08 -16.65 -4.16
C LEU A 86 0.34 -16.30 -4.56
N VAL A 87 1.30 -16.59 -3.71
CA VAL A 87 2.71 -16.23 -3.91
C VAL A 87 3.58 -17.47 -3.75
N PRO A 88 3.83 -18.22 -4.84
CA PRO A 88 4.92 -19.19 -4.86
C PRO A 88 6.27 -18.48 -4.67
N ARG A 89 7.11 -19.02 -3.80
CA ARG A 89 8.49 -18.57 -3.58
C ARG A 89 9.44 -19.74 -3.64
N PHE A 90 10.54 -19.54 -4.32
CA PHE A 90 11.64 -20.47 -4.45
C PHE A 90 12.89 -19.80 -3.88
N ALA A 91 13.56 -20.46 -2.96
CA ALA A 91 14.78 -19.94 -2.35
C ALA A 91 15.85 -21.02 -2.33
N ILE A 92 17.09 -20.60 -2.59
CA ILE A 92 18.25 -21.48 -2.65
C ILE A 92 19.36 -20.88 -1.79
N GLY A 93 19.88 -21.70 -0.88
CA GLY A 93 21.08 -21.38 -0.12
C GLY A 93 22.33 -21.62 -0.99
N LEU A 94 23.07 -20.56 -1.29
CA LEU A 94 24.28 -20.65 -2.12
C LEU A 94 25.55 -20.86 -1.30
N HIS A 95 25.61 -20.26 -0.15
CA HIS A 95 26.76 -20.32 0.76
C HIS A 95 26.26 -19.91 2.15
N ARG A 96 27.05 -20.16 3.20
CA ARG A 96 26.73 -19.84 4.60
C ARG A 96 25.78 -18.64 4.76
N ASP A 97 24.50 -18.90 5.08
CA ASP A 97 23.45 -17.93 5.25
C ASP A 97 23.28 -16.91 4.10
N LEU A 98 23.72 -17.26 2.89
CA LEU A 98 23.47 -16.51 1.67
C LEU A 98 22.39 -17.20 0.85
N GLU A 99 21.24 -16.57 0.76
CA GLU A 99 20.06 -17.02 0.03
C GLU A 99 19.85 -16.18 -1.21
N VAL A 100 19.46 -16.82 -2.30
CA VAL A 100 18.83 -16.18 -3.47
C VAL A 100 17.41 -16.69 -3.58
N HIS A 101 16.45 -15.80 -3.84
CA HIS A 101 15.07 -16.21 -3.96
C HIS A 101 14.32 -15.48 -5.08
N VAL A 102 13.22 -16.11 -5.51
CA VAL A 102 12.29 -15.56 -6.51
C VAL A 102 10.86 -15.79 -6.00
N GLU A 103 10.01 -14.76 -6.12
CA GLU A 103 8.58 -14.81 -5.85
C GLU A 103 7.79 -14.55 -7.14
N LEU A 104 6.76 -15.36 -7.38
CA LEU A 104 5.91 -15.32 -8.57
C LEU A 104 4.45 -15.07 -8.16
N PRO A 105 4.05 -13.85 -7.77
CA PRO A 105 2.72 -13.62 -7.28
C PRO A 105 1.66 -13.81 -8.39
N TYR A 106 0.53 -14.40 -8.01
CA TYR A 106 -0.68 -14.45 -8.80
C TYR A 106 -1.79 -13.78 -8.01
N VAL A 107 -2.25 -12.63 -8.48
CA VAL A 107 -3.30 -11.84 -7.83
C VAL A 107 -4.65 -12.42 -8.26
N LEU A 108 -5.33 -13.06 -7.32
CA LEU A 108 -6.66 -13.65 -7.54
C LEU A 108 -7.73 -12.57 -7.68
N ALA A 109 -7.65 -11.56 -6.83
CA ALA A 109 -8.55 -10.42 -6.81
C ALA A 109 -7.86 -9.20 -6.20
N ASP A 110 -8.16 -8.03 -6.71
CA ASP A 110 -7.83 -6.73 -6.13
C ASP A 110 -9.05 -5.82 -6.40
N ASP A 111 -10.03 -5.90 -5.48
CA ASP A 111 -11.34 -5.31 -5.68
C ASP A 111 -11.41 -3.99 -4.92
N HIS A 112 -11.75 -2.93 -5.64
CA HIS A 112 -11.93 -1.59 -5.12
C HIS A 112 -13.41 -1.24 -5.08
N SER A 113 -13.95 -0.88 -3.93
CA SER A 113 -15.37 -0.53 -3.78
C SER A 113 -15.57 0.77 -3.03
N TRP A 114 -16.57 1.54 -3.47
CA TRP A 114 -16.99 2.79 -2.87
C TRP A 114 -18.47 2.72 -2.55
N ARG A 115 -18.85 3.24 -1.40
CA ARG A 115 -20.24 3.35 -0.95
C ARG A 115 -20.45 4.72 -0.37
N PHE A 116 -21.60 5.34 -0.62
CA PHE A 116 -21.93 6.61 0.02
C PHE A 116 -21.94 6.47 1.54
N ALA A 117 -21.47 7.52 2.21
CA ALA A 117 -21.59 7.61 3.65
C ALA A 117 -23.08 7.66 4.02
N LEU A 118 -23.41 7.15 5.20
CA LEU A 118 -24.78 7.22 5.72
C LEU A 118 -24.88 8.37 6.72
N VAL A 119 -25.87 9.23 6.53
CA VAL A 119 -26.28 10.25 7.50
C VAL A 119 -27.66 9.88 8.01
N ASN A 120 -27.80 9.69 9.31
CA ASN A 120 -29.05 9.22 9.94
C ASN A 120 -29.62 7.93 9.31
N GLY A 121 -28.73 7.03 8.86
CA GLY A 121 -29.13 5.75 8.26
C GLY A 121 -29.53 5.83 6.79
N LEU A 122 -29.52 7.01 6.17
CA LEU A 122 -29.82 7.22 4.75
C LEU A 122 -28.53 7.50 3.96
N PRO A 123 -28.39 6.98 2.74
CA PRO A 123 -27.28 7.34 1.85
C PRO A 123 -27.27 8.85 1.59
N VAL A 124 -26.08 9.46 1.69
CA VAL A 124 -25.89 10.91 1.46
C VAL A 124 -25.94 11.26 -0.04
N GLU A 125 -26.35 10.34 -0.90
CA GLU A 125 -26.36 10.49 -2.35
C GLU A 125 -27.07 11.78 -2.83
N ALA A 126 -28.18 12.12 -2.21
CA ALA A 126 -28.98 13.30 -2.58
C ALA A 126 -28.32 14.65 -2.23
N VAL A 127 -27.39 14.66 -1.28
CA VAL A 127 -26.68 15.86 -0.80
C VAL A 127 -25.19 15.77 -1.02
N SER A 128 -24.71 14.69 -1.67
CA SER A 128 -23.31 14.47 -1.95
C SER A 128 -22.79 15.53 -2.92
N THR A 129 -21.63 16.06 -2.58
CA THR A 129 -20.89 16.99 -3.43
C THR A 129 -20.34 16.34 -4.68
N ILE A 130 -20.29 15.01 -4.67
CA ILE A 130 -19.75 14.18 -5.74
C ILE A 130 -20.79 13.98 -6.84
N THR A 131 -22.06 13.76 -6.49
CA THR A 131 -23.13 13.49 -7.45
C THR A 131 -23.70 14.75 -8.07
N ASN A 132 -23.83 15.81 -7.29
CA ASN A 132 -24.48 17.04 -7.73
C ASN A 132 -23.53 18.12 -8.19
N ASN A 133 -22.23 17.95 -7.92
CA ASN A 133 -21.22 19.00 -8.14
C ASN A 133 -21.64 20.39 -7.62
N THR A 134 -22.50 20.40 -6.61
CA THR A 134 -23.16 21.61 -6.09
C THR A 134 -22.28 22.41 -5.13
N ILE A 135 -21.09 21.89 -4.78
CA ILE A 135 -20.14 22.67 -3.97
C ILE A 135 -19.40 23.64 -4.87
N ASP A 136 -20.12 24.37 -5.62
CA ASP A 136 -19.50 25.43 -6.35
C ASP A 136 -20.12 26.76 -5.96
N ALA A 137 -19.45 27.49 -5.08
CA ALA A 137 -19.72 28.91 -4.91
C ALA A 137 -19.52 29.66 -6.24
N MET A 138 -18.94 29.03 -7.23
CA MET A 138 -18.75 29.60 -8.59
C MET A 138 -19.80 29.13 -9.58
N ASN A 139 -20.69 28.19 -9.23
CA ASN A 139 -21.73 27.67 -10.13
C ASN A 139 -21.25 27.43 -11.58
N GLN A 140 -20.03 26.94 -11.73
CA GLN A 140 -19.46 26.66 -13.03
C GLN A 140 -20.05 25.35 -13.54
N PRO A 141 -20.86 25.38 -14.59
CA PRO A 141 -21.34 24.15 -15.20
C PRO A 141 -20.15 23.38 -15.75
N CYS A 142 -20.13 22.08 -15.52
CA CYS A 142 -19.09 21.25 -16.11
C CYS A 142 -19.27 20.99 -17.60
N ASP A 143 -20.33 21.46 -18.18
CA ASP A 143 -20.62 21.43 -19.63
C ASP A 143 -21.04 22.85 -20.04
N PRO A 144 -20.54 23.37 -21.17
CA PRO A 144 -21.02 24.62 -21.77
C PRO A 144 -22.54 24.68 -21.93
N GLY A 145 -23.22 23.53 -21.93
CA GLY A 145 -24.68 23.41 -21.95
C GLY A 145 -25.38 23.52 -20.60
N GLY A 146 -24.66 23.70 -19.49
CA GLY A 146 -25.27 23.87 -18.15
C GLY A 146 -25.64 22.56 -17.44
N ALA A 147 -25.19 21.41 -17.94
CA ALA A 147 -25.40 20.12 -17.29
C ALA A 147 -24.56 19.97 -16.01
N THR A 148 -25.11 19.37 -14.97
CA THR A 148 -24.37 18.95 -13.79
C THR A 148 -23.47 17.77 -14.14
N CYS A 149 -22.18 17.83 -13.76
CA CYS A 149 -21.25 16.73 -13.98
C CYS A 149 -20.91 16.06 -12.67
N PRO A 150 -21.45 14.90 -12.39
CA PRO A 150 -21.06 14.15 -11.22
C PRO A 150 -19.56 13.78 -11.33
N LEU A 151 -18.81 13.97 -10.25
CA LEU A 151 -17.41 13.50 -10.18
C LEU A 151 -17.33 11.99 -10.22
N PHE A 152 -18.41 11.34 -9.81
CA PHE A 152 -18.57 9.89 -9.80
C PHE A 152 -19.87 9.53 -10.50
N PRO A 153 -19.95 8.32 -11.04
CA PRO A 153 -21.20 7.85 -11.61
C PRO A 153 -22.29 7.85 -10.56
N VAL A 154 -23.42 8.39 -10.95
CA VAL A 154 -24.63 8.39 -10.13
C VAL A 154 -25.12 6.97 -9.96
N GLY A 155 -25.28 6.54 -8.73
CA GLY A 155 -25.79 5.23 -8.38
C GLY A 155 -24.98 4.54 -7.30
N SER A 156 -25.70 3.96 -6.38
CA SER A 156 -25.19 3.24 -5.21
C SER A 156 -24.05 2.29 -5.53
N ASN A 157 -23.07 2.20 -4.63
CA ASN A 157 -22.14 1.07 -4.54
C ASN A 157 -21.43 0.69 -5.84
N THR A 158 -20.38 1.39 -6.18
CA THR A 158 -19.50 1.05 -7.30
C THR A 158 -18.39 0.11 -6.83
N THR A 159 -18.13 -0.94 -7.59
CA THR A 159 -16.98 -1.82 -7.39
C THR A 159 -16.23 -1.98 -8.71
N VAL A 160 -14.92 -1.85 -8.66
CA VAL A 160 -14.01 -2.12 -9.78
C VAL A 160 -13.22 -3.37 -9.45
N TYR A 161 -13.19 -4.31 -10.35
CA TYR A 161 -12.56 -5.61 -10.17
C TYR A 161 -11.25 -5.67 -10.93
N HIS A 162 -10.18 -5.96 -10.23
CA HIS A 162 -8.87 -6.24 -10.77
C HIS A 162 -8.42 -7.63 -10.35
N GLY A 163 -7.39 -8.18 -11.00
CA GLY A 163 -6.83 -9.49 -10.65
C GLY A 163 -7.14 -10.58 -11.67
N GLY A 164 -7.08 -11.84 -11.23
CA GLY A 164 -7.12 -13.00 -12.11
C GLY A 164 -5.87 -13.10 -13.00
N ARG A 165 -4.73 -12.52 -12.60
CA ARG A 165 -3.51 -12.39 -13.42
C ARG A 165 -2.23 -12.55 -12.60
N ALA A 166 -1.14 -12.86 -13.32
CA ALA A 166 0.20 -12.81 -12.75
C ALA A 166 0.56 -11.38 -12.35
N GLY A 167 1.16 -11.25 -11.17
CA GLY A 167 1.68 -10.02 -10.64
C GLY A 167 3.10 -9.70 -11.08
N ASP A 168 3.71 -8.75 -10.41
CA ASP A 168 5.09 -8.38 -10.63
C ASP A 168 6.02 -9.43 -10.01
N VAL A 169 6.93 -9.98 -10.80
CA VAL A 169 7.93 -10.94 -10.35
C VAL A 169 8.92 -10.23 -9.42
N LYS A 170 9.25 -10.87 -8.31
CA LYS A 170 10.24 -10.36 -7.36
C LYS A 170 11.40 -11.34 -7.26
N ALA A 171 12.63 -10.84 -7.31
CA ALA A 171 13.84 -11.62 -7.04
C ALA A 171 14.69 -10.88 -6.02
N GLY A 172 15.39 -11.64 -5.17
CA GLY A 172 16.16 -11.03 -4.11
C GLY A 172 17.30 -11.90 -3.60
N VAL A 173 18.09 -11.25 -2.76
CA VAL A 173 19.19 -11.88 -2.02
C VAL A 173 19.06 -11.52 -0.55
N ALA A 174 19.38 -12.48 0.32
CA ALA A 174 19.44 -12.28 1.75
C ALA A 174 20.73 -12.91 2.29
N TRP A 175 21.43 -12.21 3.16
CA TRP A 175 22.70 -12.66 3.71
C TRP A 175 22.79 -12.43 5.21
N GLY A 176 22.94 -13.53 5.96
CA GLY A 176 23.26 -13.51 7.37
C GLY A 176 24.74 -13.24 7.60
N ILE A 177 25.07 -11.98 7.89
CA ILE A 177 26.46 -11.55 8.13
C ILE A 177 27.00 -12.19 9.41
N PHE A 178 26.20 -12.17 10.47
CA PHE A 178 26.47 -12.85 11.73
C PHE A 178 25.35 -13.83 12.04
N SER A 179 25.70 -14.91 12.73
CA SER A 179 24.75 -15.94 13.14
C SER A 179 25.06 -16.35 14.58
N ASP A 180 24.07 -16.24 15.46
CA ASP A 180 24.15 -16.71 16.84
C ASP A 180 24.26 -18.23 16.95
N ALA A 181 23.77 -18.96 15.94
CA ALA A 181 23.96 -20.41 15.86
C ALA A 181 25.42 -20.83 15.64
N ARG A 182 26.27 -19.95 15.06
CA ARG A 182 27.70 -20.19 14.83
C ARG A 182 28.61 -19.56 15.89
N ASP A 183 28.18 -18.46 16.47
CA ASP A 183 28.91 -17.71 17.48
C ASP A 183 27.90 -17.09 18.43
N ASP A 184 27.71 -17.72 19.55
CA ASP A 184 26.74 -17.36 20.60
C ASP A 184 27.00 -15.99 21.25
N THR A 185 28.17 -15.39 20.98
CA THR A 185 28.50 -14.04 21.43
C THR A 185 27.90 -12.96 20.54
N LYS A 186 27.45 -13.30 19.31
CA LYS A 186 26.96 -12.36 18.30
C LYS A 186 25.44 -12.48 18.12
N PRO A 187 24.76 -11.36 17.79
CA PRO A 187 23.37 -11.46 17.31
C PRO A 187 23.32 -12.07 15.91
N PHE A 188 22.17 -12.58 15.52
CA PHE A 188 21.91 -12.82 14.11
C PHE A 188 21.70 -11.49 13.41
N TRP A 189 22.50 -11.22 12.39
CA TRP A 189 22.37 -9.99 11.58
C TRP A 189 22.20 -10.36 10.11
N LEU A 190 20.99 -10.08 9.60
CA LEU A 190 20.61 -10.28 8.20
C LEU A 190 20.56 -8.94 7.47
N VAL A 191 21.07 -8.93 6.25
CA VAL A 191 20.84 -7.87 5.27
C VAL A 191 20.24 -8.49 4.02
N GLY A 192 19.37 -7.75 3.34
CA GLY A 192 18.76 -8.24 2.11
C GLY A 192 18.43 -7.13 1.15
N ALA A 193 18.31 -7.53 -0.12
CA ALA A 193 17.90 -6.65 -1.21
C ALA A 193 16.99 -7.41 -2.16
N ASP A 194 15.82 -6.83 -2.44
CA ASP A 194 14.84 -7.38 -3.36
C ASP A 194 14.60 -6.42 -4.52
N LEU A 195 14.42 -6.96 -5.70
CA LEU A 195 14.06 -6.24 -6.92
C LEU A 195 12.74 -6.78 -7.45
N THR A 196 11.74 -5.91 -7.58
CA THR A 196 10.47 -6.23 -8.22
C THR A 196 10.47 -5.73 -9.65
N PHE A 197 10.22 -6.66 -10.58
CA PHE A 197 10.19 -6.42 -12.02
C PHE A 197 8.77 -6.06 -12.46
N PRO A 198 8.56 -5.03 -13.29
CA PRO A 198 7.24 -4.59 -13.73
C PRO A 198 6.63 -5.53 -14.79
N THR A 199 6.41 -6.79 -14.44
CA THR A 199 5.91 -7.86 -15.33
C THR A 199 4.40 -7.91 -15.44
N ALA A 200 3.67 -7.44 -14.42
CA ALA A 200 2.21 -7.42 -14.41
C ALA A 200 1.62 -6.62 -15.58
N SER A 201 0.40 -6.96 -15.98
CA SER A 201 -0.32 -6.24 -17.04
C SER A 201 -0.55 -4.78 -16.63
N ALA A 202 -0.16 -3.83 -17.49
CA ALA A 202 -0.28 -2.40 -17.22
C ALA A 202 -1.72 -2.00 -16.90
N TYR A 203 -1.92 -1.29 -15.83
CA TYR A 203 -3.18 -0.69 -15.46
C TYR A 203 -3.26 0.76 -15.97
N ASP A 204 -4.24 0.99 -16.82
CA ASP A 204 -4.58 2.30 -17.34
C ASP A 204 -5.94 2.74 -16.76
N PRO A 205 -5.96 3.66 -15.79
CA PRO A 205 -7.20 4.10 -15.15
C PRO A 205 -8.13 4.89 -16.10
N ALA A 206 -7.62 5.42 -17.22
CA ALA A 206 -8.41 6.13 -18.20
C ALA A 206 -8.98 5.24 -19.31
N ALA A 207 -8.44 4.02 -19.48
CA ALA A 207 -8.87 3.12 -20.55
C ALA A 207 -10.36 2.75 -20.44
N GLY A 208 -11.04 2.75 -21.58
CA GLY A 208 -12.46 2.36 -21.69
C GLY A 208 -13.45 3.32 -21.05
N ARG A 209 -13.02 4.50 -20.62
CA ARG A 209 -13.94 5.53 -20.15
C ARG A 209 -14.66 6.16 -21.33
N SER A 210 -15.99 6.07 -21.33
CA SER A 210 -16.84 6.79 -22.26
C SER A 210 -16.76 8.29 -22.00
N ALA A 211 -16.87 9.10 -23.05
CA ALA A 211 -17.06 10.55 -22.95
C ALA A 211 -18.37 10.93 -22.20
N SER A 212 -19.25 9.95 -21.97
CA SER A 212 -20.48 10.14 -21.21
C SER A 212 -20.21 9.93 -19.73
N TRP A 213 -20.51 10.93 -18.93
CA TRP A 213 -20.38 10.97 -17.47
C TRP A 213 -21.24 9.91 -16.74
N ALA A 214 -22.11 9.22 -17.48
CA ALA A 214 -23.15 8.36 -16.94
C ALA A 214 -22.72 6.92 -16.67
N SER A 215 -21.47 6.57 -16.89
CA SER A 215 -21.06 5.16 -16.75
C SER A 215 -19.77 5.01 -15.98
N PRO A 216 -19.80 4.34 -14.81
CA PRO A 216 -18.57 3.98 -14.08
C PRO A 216 -17.83 2.91 -14.86
N HIS A 217 -16.54 3.00 -14.89
CA HIS A 217 -15.82 2.26 -15.89
C HIS A 217 -14.89 1.24 -15.35
N VAL A 218 -15.25 0.05 -15.63
CA VAL A 218 -14.32 -1.04 -15.82
C VAL A 218 -13.56 -0.75 -17.10
N SER A 219 -12.25 -0.71 -17.07
CA SER A 219 -11.41 -0.66 -18.24
C SER A 219 -11.80 -1.77 -19.22
N SER A 220 -12.49 -1.42 -20.31
CA SER A 220 -12.84 -2.39 -21.34
C SER A 220 -11.62 -2.83 -22.15
N GLY A 221 -10.52 -2.08 -22.09
CA GLY A 221 -9.31 -2.36 -22.85
C GLY A 221 -8.40 -3.43 -22.25
N ASN A 222 -8.37 -3.56 -20.93
CA ASN A 222 -7.56 -4.57 -20.23
C ASN A 222 -8.20 -4.96 -18.88
N PRO A 223 -9.33 -5.71 -18.92
CA PRO A 223 -10.05 -6.07 -17.70
C PRO A 223 -9.15 -6.85 -16.75
N GLY A 224 -9.21 -6.52 -15.46
CA GLY A 224 -8.42 -7.15 -14.41
C GLY A 224 -6.96 -6.68 -14.32
N ALA A 225 -6.49 -5.77 -15.17
CA ALA A 225 -5.14 -5.21 -15.06
C ALA A 225 -4.97 -4.39 -13.77
N PHE A 226 -3.81 -4.51 -13.13
CA PHE A 226 -3.46 -3.81 -11.90
C PHE A 226 -1.97 -3.41 -11.83
N GLY A 227 -1.17 -3.72 -12.87
CA GLY A 227 0.27 -3.45 -12.91
C GLY A 227 0.59 -1.98 -13.00
N GLU A 228 1.33 -1.48 -12.03
CA GLU A 228 1.73 -0.07 -11.94
C GLU A 228 2.89 0.28 -12.88
N LYS A 229 3.55 -0.75 -13.46
CA LYS A 229 4.72 -0.60 -14.35
C LYS A 229 5.86 0.19 -13.74
N VAL A 230 6.24 -0.15 -12.52
CA VAL A 230 7.38 0.43 -11.81
C VAL A 230 8.34 -0.64 -11.32
N TRP A 231 9.63 -0.36 -11.38
CA TRP A 231 10.65 -1.13 -10.67
C TRP A 231 10.56 -0.76 -9.19
N LYS A 232 10.64 -1.76 -8.27
CA LYS A 232 10.72 -1.52 -6.83
C LYS A 232 11.99 -2.15 -6.29
N TYR A 233 12.76 -1.38 -5.52
CA TYR A 233 14.00 -1.80 -4.88
C TYR A 233 13.77 -1.77 -3.38
N ASP A 234 13.79 -2.91 -2.74
CA ASP A 234 13.60 -3.03 -1.30
C ASP A 234 14.91 -3.45 -0.64
N LEU A 235 15.45 -2.62 0.23
CA LEU A 235 16.63 -2.89 1.03
C LEU A 235 16.21 -3.05 2.48
N TYR A 236 16.66 -4.11 3.13
CA TYR A 236 16.30 -4.34 4.51
C TYR A 236 17.43 -4.90 5.35
N THR A 237 17.33 -4.69 6.65
CA THR A 237 18.21 -5.29 7.66
C THR A 237 17.39 -5.79 8.83
N VAL A 238 17.78 -6.92 9.39
CA VAL A 238 17.14 -7.53 10.55
C VAL A 238 18.21 -7.92 11.56
N LEU A 239 17.99 -7.58 12.80
CA LEU A 239 18.80 -8.00 13.93
C LEU A 239 17.93 -8.81 14.89
N SER A 240 18.37 -9.99 15.29
CA SER A 240 17.72 -10.78 16.33
C SER A 240 18.76 -11.39 17.27
N ARG A 241 18.31 -11.75 18.45
CA ARG A 241 19.13 -12.53 19.40
C ARG A 241 18.26 -13.34 20.31
N ARG A 242 18.44 -14.65 20.27
CA ARG A 242 17.67 -15.55 21.12
C ARG A 242 18.11 -15.45 22.58
N LEU A 243 17.15 -15.25 23.47
CA LEU A 243 17.30 -15.18 24.94
C LEU A 243 16.40 -16.25 25.58
N GLY A 244 16.87 -17.50 25.61
CA GLY A 244 16.07 -18.63 26.08
C GLY A 244 14.86 -18.90 25.17
N PRO A 245 13.61 -18.84 25.68
CA PRO A 245 12.42 -19.08 24.86
C PRO A 245 11.95 -17.87 24.06
N ILE A 246 12.64 -16.73 24.14
CA ILE A 246 12.24 -15.48 23.50
C ILE A 246 13.35 -15.06 22.54
N ASP A 247 12.96 -14.67 21.34
CA ASP A 247 13.86 -14.14 20.32
C ASP A 247 13.39 -12.72 19.89
N PRO A 248 13.82 -11.67 20.62
CA PRO A 248 13.52 -10.30 20.23
C PRO A 248 14.27 -9.95 18.94
N TYR A 249 13.63 -9.16 18.09
CA TYR A 249 14.22 -8.69 16.84
C TYR A 249 13.80 -7.27 16.47
N PHE A 250 14.61 -6.70 15.63
CA PHE A 250 14.40 -5.41 15.00
C PHE A 250 14.61 -5.53 13.49
N LYS A 251 13.71 -4.96 12.70
CA LYS A 251 13.86 -4.84 11.25
C LYS A 251 13.73 -3.38 10.83
N ALA A 252 14.59 -2.94 9.92
CA ALA A 252 14.45 -1.69 9.18
C ALA A 252 14.43 -2.01 7.69
N HIS A 253 13.64 -1.24 6.92
CA HIS A 253 13.64 -1.35 5.47
C HIS A 253 13.41 0.00 4.80
N VAL A 254 13.81 0.06 3.53
CA VAL A 254 13.52 1.17 2.64
C VAL A 254 13.21 0.65 1.25
N THR A 255 12.08 1.08 0.70
CA THR A 255 11.65 0.75 -0.66
C THR A 255 11.71 2.00 -1.53
N GLY A 256 12.53 1.98 -2.56
CA GLY A 256 12.58 2.96 -3.62
C GLY A 256 11.83 2.46 -4.85
N MET A 257 11.36 3.38 -5.69
CA MET A 257 10.66 3.03 -6.93
C MET A 257 11.22 3.82 -8.10
N GLN A 258 11.20 3.19 -9.29
CA GLN A 258 11.61 3.82 -10.54
C GLN A 258 10.60 3.51 -11.64
N ARG A 259 10.28 4.50 -12.45
CA ARG A 259 9.39 4.35 -13.62
C ARG A 259 10.00 3.40 -14.64
N SER A 260 9.16 2.57 -15.27
CA SER A 260 9.52 1.78 -16.45
C SER A 260 8.81 2.31 -17.70
N SER A 261 9.10 1.73 -18.85
CA SER A 261 8.29 1.92 -20.04
C SER A 261 6.87 1.39 -19.78
N GLY A 262 5.86 2.21 -19.92
CA GLY A 262 4.46 1.86 -19.65
C GLY A 262 3.97 2.24 -18.25
N THR A 263 4.77 2.92 -17.43
CA THR A 263 4.25 3.61 -16.24
C THR A 263 3.24 4.67 -16.68
N TYR A 264 2.03 4.59 -16.18
CA TYR A 264 0.94 5.49 -16.55
C TYR A 264 1.28 6.96 -16.25
N SER A 265 0.84 7.84 -17.14
CA SER A 265 0.90 9.28 -16.96
C SER A 265 -0.43 9.92 -17.34
N ASN A 266 -0.90 10.87 -16.56
CA ASN A 266 -2.10 11.63 -16.89
C ASN A 266 -2.00 12.30 -18.27
N CYS A 267 -0.78 12.62 -18.70
CA CYS A 267 -0.51 13.26 -19.98
C CYS A 267 -0.70 12.33 -21.19
N GLU A 268 -0.67 11.01 -21.02
CA GLU A 268 -0.93 10.07 -22.11
C GLU A 268 -2.38 10.15 -22.60
N HIS A 269 -3.28 10.55 -21.72
CA HIS A 269 -4.70 10.71 -21.98
C HIS A 269 -5.17 12.17 -21.83
N ALA A 270 -4.26 13.13 -21.93
CA ALA A 270 -4.55 14.55 -21.71
C ALA A 270 -5.72 15.06 -22.56
N ALA A 271 -5.80 14.66 -23.84
CA ALA A 271 -6.89 15.05 -24.73
C ALA A 271 -8.26 14.45 -24.29
N GLU A 272 -8.25 13.29 -23.65
CA GLU A 272 -9.46 12.66 -23.14
C GLU A 272 -9.87 13.26 -21.79
N LEU A 273 -8.91 13.52 -20.90
CA LEU A 273 -9.13 14.26 -19.67
C LEU A 273 -9.68 15.66 -19.95
N ALA A 274 -9.16 16.35 -20.96
CA ALA A 274 -9.64 17.63 -21.40
C ALA A 274 -11.11 17.58 -21.91
N ARG A 275 -11.49 16.55 -22.63
CA ARG A 275 -12.89 16.36 -23.07
C ARG A 275 -13.86 16.09 -21.94
N ARG A 276 -13.39 15.49 -20.84
CA ARG A 276 -14.22 15.17 -19.67
C ARG A 276 -14.37 16.32 -18.69
N ALA A 277 -13.49 17.28 -18.77
CA ALA A 277 -13.53 18.46 -17.93
C ALA A 277 -13.67 19.69 -18.82
N PRO A 278 -14.89 20.08 -19.12
CA PRO A 278 -15.16 21.27 -19.91
C PRO A 278 -14.75 22.56 -19.23
N ALA A 279 -14.32 22.50 -17.97
CA ALA A 279 -13.69 23.66 -17.36
C ALA A 279 -12.35 23.95 -18.05
N GLU A 280 -12.27 25.13 -18.58
CA GLU A 280 -11.21 25.71 -19.40
C GLU A 280 -9.80 25.52 -18.83
N ALA A 281 -9.64 25.51 -17.50
CA ALA A 281 -8.37 25.30 -16.82
C ALA A 281 -7.72 23.92 -17.06
N THR A 282 -8.53 22.88 -17.26
CA THR A 282 -8.01 21.53 -17.50
C THR A 282 -7.53 21.36 -18.95
N LEU A 283 -8.14 22.06 -19.91
CA LEU A 283 -7.72 22.09 -21.30
C LEU A 283 -6.34 22.74 -21.45
N ALA A 284 -6.09 23.83 -20.74
CA ALA A 284 -4.79 24.50 -20.79
C ALA A 284 -3.69 23.67 -20.16
N GLY A 285 -3.98 23.00 -19.04
CA GLY A 285 -3.02 22.09 -18.40
C GLY A 285 -2.61 20.95 -19.31
N ALA A 286 -3.54 20.33 -20.04
CA ALA A 286 -3.27 19.26 -20.98
C ALA A 286 -2.28 19.67 -22.09
N ALA A 287 -2.34 20.91 -22.57
CA ALA A 287 -1.41 21.45 -23.56
C ALA A 287 0.03 21.56 -23.02
N ASN A 288 0.20 21.64 -21.71
CA ASN A 288 1.51 21.83 -21.07
C ASN A 288 2.28 20.53 -20.81
N CYS A 289 1.71 19.37 -21.09
CA CYS A 289 2.35 18.08 -20.82
C CYS A 289 3.78 17.98 -21.37
N SER A 290 4.03 18.51 -22.56
CA SER A 290 5.36 18.50 -23.17
C SER A 290 6.34 19.45 -22.49
N SER A 291 5.89 20.64 -22.07
CA SER A 291 6.73 21.66 -21.44
C SER A 291 7.09 21.35 -19.99
N TRP A 292 6.30 20.51 -19.31
CA TRP A 292 6.54 20.09 -17.94
C TRP A 292 7.45 18.87 -17.83
N GLY A 293 7.64 18.11 -18.92
CA GLY A 293 8.55 16.98 -18.97
C GLY A 293 8.29 15.95 -17.85
N ASP A 294 9.32 15.65 -17.06
CA ASP A 294 9.24 14.67 -15.97
C ASP A 294 8.32 15.09 -14.81
N ASP A 295 8.12 16.39 -14.61
CA ASP A 295 7.22 16.88 -13.55
C ASP A 295 5.74 16.61 -13.87
N ALA A 296 5.40 16.35 -15.13
CA ALA A 296 4.06 15.96 -15.54
C ALA A 296 3.76 14.47 -15.30
N ARG A 297 4.79 13.65 -15.11
CA ARG A 297 4.67 12.20 -14.98
C ARG A 297 4.36 11.76 -13.55
N ALA A 298 4.11 10.47 -13.37
CA ALA A 298 3.97 9.87 -12.05
C ALA A 298 5.14 10.23 -11.14
N ARG A 299 4.86 10.73 -9.94
CA ARG A 299 5.84 10.96 -8.88
C ARG A 299 5.74 9.79 -7.92
N LEU A 300 6.76 8.94 -7.92
CA LEU A 300 6.76 7.69 -7.17
C LEU A 300 7.13 7.94 -5.71
N PRO A 301 6.50 7.21 -4.76
CA PRO A 301 6.87 7.30 -3.36
C PRO A 301 8.18 6.57 -3.08
N TRP A 302 8.81 6.93 -1.98
CA TRP A 302 9.67 6.03 -1.24
C TRP A 302 8.98 5.64 0.07
N ILE A 303 9.25 4.43 0.55
CA ILE A 303 8.68 3.91 1.79
C ILE A 303 9.83 3.53 2.70
N GLY A 304 9.78 3.96 3.96
CA GLY A 304 10.75 3.56 4.97
C GLY A 304 10.02 3.04 6.18
N GLY A 305 10.47 1.91 6.74
CA GLY A 305 9.76 1.28 7.83
C GLY A 305 10.64 0.66 8.88
N LEU A 306 10.09 0.58 10.08
CA LEU A 306 10.69 -0.05 11.25
C LEU A 306 9.72 -1.08 11.82
N THR A 307 10.27 -2.21 12.24
CA THR A 307 9.52 -3.27 12.92
C THR A 307 10.27 -3.69 14.17
N PHE A 308 9.56 -3.80 15.27
CA PHE A 308 10.05 -4.38 16.52
C PHE A 308 9.17 -5.57 16.87
N GLY A 309 9.76 -6.69 17.21
CA GLY A 309 9.02 -7.88 17.53
C GLY A 309 9.77 -8.82 18.44
N ALA A 310 9.06 -9.86 18.83
CA ALA A 310 9.64 -10.98 19.56
C ALA A 310 8.93 -12.28 19.17
N GLU A 311 9.71 -13.29 18.88
CA GLU A 311 9.25 -14.66 18.71
C GLU A 311 9.34 -15.39 20.05
N LEU A 312 8.23 -15.97 20.49
CA LEU A 312 8.17 -16.84 21.67
C LEU A 312 8.18 -18.29 21.19
N VAL A 313 9.04 -19.11 21.75
CA VAL A 313 9.19 -20.53 21.39
C VAL A 313 8.70 -21.40 22.56
N PRO A 314 7.38 -21.66 22.67
CA PRO A 314 6.82 -22.46 23.75
C PRO A 314 7.17 -23.95 23.64
N TYR A 315 7.49 -24.44 22.45
CA TYR A 315 7.84 -25.82 22.22
C TYR A 315 8.94 -25.94 21.17
N GLU A 316 9.96 -26.71 21.50
CA GLU A 316 11.04 -27.06 20.57
C GLU A 316 11.54 -28.49 20.93
N ASN A 317 11.59 -29.33 19.89
CA ASN A 317 12.18 -30.67 19.97
C ASN A 317 13.26 -30.80 18.90
N PRO A 318 14.52 -30.52 19.23
CA PRO A 318 15.62 -30.54 18.25
C PRO A 318 15.88 -31.91 17.62
N SER A 319 15.57 -33.02 18.33
CA SER A 319 15.79 -34.38 17.82
C SER A 319 14.85 -34.75 16.66
N GLU A 320 13.68 -34.12 16.59
CA GLU A 320 12.67 -34.33 15.55
C GLU A 320 12.54 -33.12 14.61
N ASP A 321 13.39 -32.10 14.78
CA ASP A 321 13.28 -30.81 14.10
C ASP A 321 11.88 -30.16 14.22
N GLN A 322 11.24 -30.30 15.37
CA GLN A 322 9.93 -29.76 15.62
C GLN A 322 10.01 -28.47 16.43
N LYS A 323 9.27 -27.47 16.01
CA LYS A 323 9.21 -26.17 16.68
C LYS A 323 7.82 -25.58 16.56
N VAL A 324 7.32 -25.01 17.65
CA VAL A 324 6.16 -24.12 17.64
C VAL A 324 6.62 -22.78 18.14
N SER A 325 6.35 -21.73 17.37
CA SER A 325 6.65 -20.39 17.81
C SER A 325 5.51 -19.41 17.53
N VAL A 326 5.43 -18.41 18.37
CA VAL A 326 4.44 -17.33 18.31
C VAL A 326 5.20 -16.02 18.13
N ASP A 327 4.86 -15.27 17.12
CA ASP A 327 5.48 -14.00 16.80
C ASP A 327 4.51 -12.85 17.11
N VAL A 328 5.00 -11.86 17.81
CA VAL A 328 4.27 -10.61 18.08
C VAL A 328 5.15 -9.46 17.68
N ARG A 329 4.63 -8.60 16.78
CA ARG A 329 5.39 -7.45 16.30
C ARG A 329 4.54 -6.20 16.17
N ALA A 330 5.19 -5.05 16.33
CA ALA A 330 4.68 -3.74 15.99
C ALA A 330 5.50 -3.17 14.83
N PHE A 331 4.87 -2.44 13.93
CA PHE A 331 5.55 -1.82 12.81
C PHE A 331 5.02 -0.42 12.53
N ALA A 332 5.85 0.39 11.88
CA ALA A 332 5.53 1.72 11.40
C ALA A 332 6.23 1.96 10.07
N ASP A 333 5.46 2.28 9.03
CA ASP A 333 5.92 2.53 7.67
C ASP A 333 5.53 3.94 7.24
N TYR A 334 6.51 4.76 6.89
CA TYR A 334 6.31 6.08 6.33
C TYR A 334 6.30 6.01 4.80
N THR A 335 5.26 6.54 4.17
CA THR A 335 5.16 6.71 2.72
C THR A 335 5.30 8.19 2.39
N SER A 336 6.23 8.53 1.52
CA SER A 336 6.46 9.91 1.10
C SER A 336 5.34 10.44 0.19
N SER A 337 5.29 11.76 -0.02
CA SER A 337 4.35 12.36 -0.96
C SER A 337 4.54 11.81 -2.37
N GLN A 338 3.44 11.62 -3.08
CA GLN A 338 3.45 10.96 -4.38
C GLN A 338 2.39 11.56 -5.32
N ARG A 339 2.51 11.31 -6.62
CA ARG A 339 1.44 11.34 -7.62
C ARG A 339 1.38 9.97 -8.22
N PHE A 340 0.54 9.13 -7.65
CA PHE A 340 0.51 7.70 -7.97
C PHE A 340 -0.90 7.14 -7.78
N TYR A 341 -1.06 5.84 -7.91
CA TYR A 341 -2.35 5.18 -7.69
C TYR A 341 -2.81 5.33 -6.24
N ASN A 342 -4.06 5.75 -6.08
CA ASN A 342 -4.68 5.92 -4.76
C ASN A 342 -6.20 5.60 -4.83
N PRO A 343 -6.96 5.67 -3.73
CA PRO A 343 -8.40 5.39 -3.72
C PRO A 343 -9.27 6.20 -4.69
N LEU A 344 -8.78 7.32 -5.23
CA LEU A 344 -9.52 8.12 -6.21
C LEU A 344 -9.23 7.73 -7.66
N THR A 345 -8.16 6.99 -7.91
CA THR A 345 -7.64 6.73 -9.26
C THR A 345 -8.66 6.06 -10.18
N ASP A 346 -9.30 4.99 -9.71
CA ASP A 346 -10.31 4.28 -10.51
C ASP A 346 -11.52 5.15 -10.82
N MET A 347 -11.90 6.01 -9.87
CA MET A 347 -13.08 6.86 -9.99
C MET A 347 -12.83 8.02 -10.93
N SER A 348 -11.68 8.66 -10.82
CA SER A 348 -11.34 9.85 -11.60
C SER A 348 -10.71 9.52 -12.96
N GLY A 349 -10.10 8.34 -13.09
CA GLY A 349 -9.36 7.94 -14.29
C GLY A 349 -8.01 8.61 -14.41
N LYS A 350 -7.43 9.07 -13.31
CA LYS A 350 -6.13 9.76 -13.30
C LYS A 350 -5.37 9.47 -12.00
N LEU A 351 -4.06 9.70 -12.03
CA LEU A 351 -3.23 9.73 -10.82
C LEU A 351 -3.43 11.05 -10.09
N HIS A 352 -3.46 10.99 -8.77
CA HIS A 352 -3.60 12.14 -7.89
C HIS A 352 -2.39 12.33 -7.00
N ALA A 353 -2.12 13.58 -6.63
CA ALA A 353 -1.16 13.90 -5.59
C ALA A 353 -1.69 13.41 -4.23
N THR A 354 -0.87 12.65 -3.53
CA THR A 354 -1.17 12.15 -2.19
C THR A 354 -0.14 12.70 -1.24
N GLU A 355 -0.59 13.23 -0.11
CA GLU A 355 0.30 13.67 0.98
C GLU A 355 1.03 12.50 1.62
N PRO A 356 2.18 12.75 2.28
CA PRO A 356 2.86 11.72 3.03
C PRO A 356 2.01 11.24 4.20
N TYR A 357 2.11 9.95 4.51
CA TYR A 357 1.38 9.34 5.61
C TYR A 357 2.20 8.25 6.30
N LEU A 358 1.79 7.93 7.51
CA LEU A 358 2.35 6.87 8.32
C LEU A 358 1.33 5.74 8.46
N THR A 359 1.75 4.50 8.19
CA THR A 359 1.00 3.28 8.48
C THR A 359 1.58 2.64 9.73
N MET A 360 0.77 2.43 10.76
CA MET A 360 1.20 1.83 12.02
C MET A 360 0.31 0.65 12.37
N GLY A 361 0.92 -0.41 12.88
CA GLY A 361 0.15 -1.59 13.21
C GLY A 361 0.89 -2.63 14.01
N GLY A 362 0.20 -3.75 14.20
CA GLY A 362 0.73 -4.94 14.82
C GLY A 362 0.44 -6.19 14.02
N LEU A 363 1.22 -7.22 14.26
CA LEU A 363 1.03 -8.54 13.67
C LEU A 363 1.20 -9.60 14.75
N PHE A 364 0.34 -10.62 14.66
CA PHE A 364 0.44 -11.88 15.40
C PHE A 364 0.70 -13.01 14.41
N GLY A 365 1.73 -13.80 14.65
CA GLY A 365 2.13 -14.95 13.82
C GLY A 365 2.19 -16.24 14.62
N LEU A 366 1.90 -17.34 13.93
CA LEU A 366 2.08 -18.70 14.42
C LEU A 366 2.91 -19.47 13.40
N TYR A 367 4.03 -20.04 13.85
CA TYR A 367 4.93 -20.85 13.02
C TYR A 367 5.00 -22.26 13.60
N LEU A 368 4.73 -23.22 12.76
CA LEU A 368 4.72 -24.64 13.09
C LEU A 368 5.73 -25.35 12.20
N ARG A 369 6.81 -25.83 12.75
CA ARG A 369 7.73 -26.75 12.07
C ARG A 369 7.39 -28.16 12.51
N ALA A 370 6.88 -28.97 11.60
CA ALA A 370 6.49 -30.36 11.88
C ALA A 370 7.67 -31.32 11.75
N SER A 371 8.64 -30.98 10.90
CA SER A 371 9.89 -31.71 10.67
C SER A 371 10.88 -30.78 9.96
N ARG A 372 12.09 -31.25 9.71
CA ARG A 372 13.08 -30.52 8.89
C ARG A 372 12.58 -30.15 7.48
N PHE A 373 11.60 -30.91 6.96
CA PHE A 373 11.11 -30.77 5.59
C PHE A 373 9.86 -29.89 5.46
N VAL A 374 9.05 -29.75 6.53
CA VAL A 374 7.72 -29.17 6.43
C VAL A 374 7.48 -28.16 7.54
N SER A 375 7.13 -26.96 7.16
CA SER A 375 6.62 -25.95 8.08
C SER A 375 5.35 -25.26 7.56
N LEU A 376 4.53 -24.77 8.49
CA LEU A 376 3.31 -24.02 8.25
C LEU A 376 3.41 -22.68 8.99
N HIS A 377 3.07 -21.61 8.31
CA HIS A 377 3.07 -20.26 8.85
C HIS A 377 1.67 -19.67 8.70
N ALA A 378 1.17 -19.05 9.74
CA ALA A 378 -0.08 -18.28 9.70
C ALA A 378 0.13 -16.96 10.43
N SER A 379 -0.38 -15.87 9.89
CA SER A 379 -0.30 -14.58 10.56
C SER A 379 -1.51 -13.71 10.27
N ALA A 380 -1.85 -12.86 11.24
CA ALA A 380 -2.86 -11.84 11.12
C ALA A 380 -2.28 -10.48 11.54
N SER A 381 -2.63 -9.43 10.82
CA SER A 381 -2.17 -8.07 11.11
C SER A 381 -3.34 -7.08 11.15
N LEU A 382 -3.18 -6.05 11.97
CA LEU A 382 -4.08 -4.92 12.02
C LEU A 382 -3.25 -3.64 12.04
N ALA A 383 -3.58 -2.70 11.16
CA ALA A 383 -2.91 -1.43 11.07
C ALA A 383 -3.89 -0.29 10.78
N THR A 384 -3.41 0.93 10.93
CA THR A 384 -4.10 2.16 10.57
C THR A 384 -3.15 3.09 9.84
N GLN A 385 -3.69 3.97 9.00
CA GLN A 385 -2.95 5.04 8.35
C GLN A 385 -3.33 6.38 8.96
N THR A 386 -2.37 7.28 9.11
CA THR A 386 -2.68 8.67 9.49
C THR A 386 -3.56 9.32 8.43
N ALA A 387 -4.44 10.21 8.86
CA ALA A 387 -5.27 10.97 7.93
C ALA A 387 -4.39 11.82 7.00
N HIS A 388 -4.66 11.78 5.69
CA HIS A 388 -3.87 12.47 4.67
C HIS A 388 -4.75 12.84 3.46
N PHE A 389 -4.33 13.86 2.71
CA PHE A 389 -5.02 14.21 1.47
C PHE A 389 -4.63 13.26 0.33
N LEU A 390 -5.64 12.88 -0.45
CA LEU A 390 -5.51 12.07 -1.66
C LEU A 390 -5.49 12.90 -2.93
N SER A 391 -5.63 14.21 -2.82
CA SER A 391 -5.58 15.18 -3.90
C SER A 391 -5.00 16.49 -3.36
N GLY A 392 -4.53 17.37 -4.24
CA GLY A 392 -3.92 18.63 -3.84
C GLY A 392 -2.70 18.98 -4.70
N GLU A 393 -2.80 18.78 -6.02
CA GLU A 393 -1.81 19.30 -6.94
C GLU A 393 -1.74 20.82 -6.85
N SER A 394 -0.53 21.36 -6.99
CA SER A 394 -0.36 22.82 -7.15
C SER A 394 -0.91 23.28 -8.49
N LEU A 395 -1.54 24.47 -8.51
CA LEU A 395 -2.08 25.08 -9.73
C LEU A 395 -1.01 25.25 -10.83
N GLY A 396 0.21 25.54 -10.44
CA GLY A 396 1.29 25.72 -11.40
C GLY A 396 2.62 26.15 -10.77
N ARG A 397 3.53 26.59 -11.61
CA ARG A 397 4.86 27.09 -11.25
C ARG A 397 4.83 28.59 -11.03
N GLY A 398 5.65 29.10 -10.13
CA GLY A 398 6.05 30.48 -9.91
C GLY A 398 5.05 31.57 -10.29
N GLY A 399 4.16 31.95 -9.38
CA GLY A 399 3.28 33.08 -9.56
C GLY A 399 2.13 32.89 -10.56
N VAL A 400 1.77 31.66 -10.90
CA VAL A 400 0.58 31.36 -11.72
C VAL A 400 -0.69 31.93 -11.11
N ALA A 401 -0.76 32.02 -9.77
CA ALA A 401 -1.88 32.63 -9.07
C ALA A 401 -1.81 34.18 -9.02
N ASP A 402 -0.76 34.78 -9.58
CA ASP A 402 -0.63 36.25 -9.60
C ASP A 402 -1.71 36.88 -10.48
N ALA A 403 -2.23 38.01 -10.00
CA ALA A 403 -3.26 38.76 -10.67
C ALA A 403 -2.90 39.06 -12.14
N GLY A 404 -3.75 38.67 -13.06
CA GLY A 404 -3.60 38.93 -14.51
C GLY A 404 -3.12 37.74 -15.33
N LYS A 405 -2.76 36.60 -14.73
CA LYS A 405 -2.51 35.37 -15.48
C LYS A 405 -3.81 34.62 -15.72
N ASP A 406 -4.02 34.23 -16.96
CA ASP A 406 -5.20 33.45 -17.32
C ASP A 406 -5.08 32.03 -16.80
N ILE A 407 -5.90 31.67 -15.81
CA ILE A 407 -6.02 30.34 -15.27
C ILE A 407 -7.18 29.55 -15.88
N THR A 408 -7.97 30.20 -16.75
CA THR A 408 -9.16 29.60 -17.38
C THR A 408 -8.80 28.78 -18.62
N GLY A 409 -7.59 28.98 -19.16
CA GLY A 409 -7.09 28.20 -20.28
C GLY A 409 -7.51 28.69 -21.66
N VAL A 410 -8.15 29.83 -21.74
CA VAL A 410 -8.44 30.46 -23.02
C VAL A 410 -7.16 30.92 -23.70
N THR A 411 -6.17 31.32 -22.92
CA THR A 411 -4.80 31.62 -23.41
C THR A 411 -3.83 30.58 -22.83
N ALA A 412 -2.95 30.06 -23.72
CA ALA A 412 -1.95 29.07 -23.29
C ALA A 412 -1.03 29.66 -22.21
N ASN A 413 -1.16 29.19 -20.98
CA ASN A 413 -0.28 29.51 -19.85
C ASN A 413 0.65 28.32 -19.59
N PRO A 414 1.95 28.37 -19.98
CA PRO A 414 2.88 27.26 -19.84
C PRO A 414 3.20 26.89 -18.39
N ASP A 415 2.88 27.77 -17.45
CA ASP A 415 3.12 27.55 -16.03
C ASP A 415 2.01 26.75 -15.34
N LEU A 416 0.86 26.54 -16.01
CA LEU A 416 -0.22 25.71 -15.45
C LEU A 416 0.19 24.24 -15.38
N ASN A 417 -0.07 23.62 -14.24
CA ASN A 417 0.22 22.21 -13.99
C ASN A 417 -0.74 21.33 -14.80
N PRO A 418 -0.23 20.45 -15.68
CA PRO A 418 -1.07 19.54 -16.46
C PRO A 418 -1.80 18.49 -15.62
N ASN A 419 -1.39 18.28 -14.37
CA ASN A 419 -2.02 17.35 -13.45
C ASN A 419 -3.07 18.00 -12.54
N TYR A 420 -3.10 19.34 -12.49
CA TYR A 420 -4.06 20.05 -11.68
C TYR A 420 -5.49 19.89 -12.22
N ASP A 421 -6.40 19.56 -11.31
CA ASP A 421 -7.82 19.52 -11.60
C ASP A 421 -8.56 20.22 -10.46
N TRP A 422 -9.11 21.38 -10.77
CA TRP A 422 -9.77 22.23 -9.79
C TRP A 422 -10.89 21.51 -8.98
N ARG A 423 -11.50 20.47 -9.57
CA ARG A 423 -12.56 19.67 -8.94
C ARG A 423 -12.06 18.81 -7.78
N TYR A 424 -10.75 18.48 -7.79
CA TYR A 424 -10.09 17.62 -6.82
C TYR A 424 -9.02 18.36 -6.01
N ASP A 425 -8.34 19.32 -6.62
CA ASP A 425 -7.09 19.85 -6.11
C ASP A 425 -7.23 21.25 -5.50
N ALA A 426 -8.29 22.02 -5.86
CA ALA A 426 -8.49 23.35 -5.33
C ALA A 426 -8.78 23.31 -3.81
N PRO A 427 -8.30 24.31 -3.05
CA PRO A 427 -8.67 24.47 -1.64
C PRO A 427 -10.21 24.47 -1.48
N GLY A 428 -10.70 23.73 -0.49
CA GLY A 428 -12.13 23.53 -0.28
C GLY A 428 -12.76 22.45 -1.15
N ARG A 429 -11.95 21.66 -1.88
CA ARG A 429 -12.42 20.57 -2.76
C ARG A 429 -11.58 19.30 -2.66
N ARG A 430 -10.51 19.36 -1.89
CA ARG A 430 -9.58 18.25 -1.75
C ARG A 430 -10.23 17.09 -1.02
N PHE A 431 -9.81 15.88 -1.39
CA PHE A 431 -10.25 14.65 -0.74
C PHE A 431 -9.23 14.21 0.31
N ARG A 432 -9.74 13.84 1.48
CA ARG A 432 -8.94 13.28 2.57
C ARG A 432 -9.34 11.85 2.84
N PHE A 433 -8.35 11.01 3.12
CA PHE A 433 -8.54 9.63 3.57
C PHE A 433 -8.26 9.53 5.06
N SER A 434 -9.20 9.00 5.82
CA SER A 434 -9.14 8.97 7.28
C SER A 434 -9.86 7.74 7.85
N GLU A 435 -9.81 7.56 9.18
CA GLU A 435 -10.44 6.44 9.88
C GLU A 435 -10.12 5.09 9.22
N THR A 436 -8.87 4.91 8.86
CA THR A 436 -8.44 3.74 8.10
C THR A 436 -8.26 2.52 8.98
N SER A 437 -8.54 1.37 8.44
CA SER A 437 -8.15 0.08 9.00
C SER A 437 -7.60 -0.81 7.90
N VAL A 438 -6.45 -1.43 8.17
CA VAL A 438 -5.81 -2.40 7.28
C VAL A 438 -5.76 -3.72 8.02
N PHE A 439 -6.51 -4.69 7.55
CA PHE A 439 -6.48 -6.05 8.07
C PHE A 439 -5.73 -6.94 7.08
N GLY A 440 -4.76 -7.70 7.56
CA GLY A 440 -3.99 -8.67 6.79
C GLY A 440 -4.15 -10.08 7.37
N LEU A 441 -4.23 -11.07 6.50
CA LEU A 441 -4.17 -12.49 6.84
C LEU A 441 -3.24 -13.18 5.85
N SER A 442 -2.32 -13.98 6.36
CA SER A 442 -1.37 -14.74 5.54
C SER A 442 -1.27 -16.18 6.05
N VAL A 443 -1.27 -17.13 5.12
CA VAL A 443 -1.03 -18.55 5.41
C VAL A 443 -0.05 -19.10 4.39
N ALA A 444 1.00 -19.76 4.85
CA ALA A 444 2.01 -20.35 3.97
C ALA A 444 2.36 -21.78 4.39
N GLY A 445 2.56 -22.63 3.39
CA GLY A 445 3.22 -23.91 3.54
C GLY A 445 4.65 -23.80 2.96
N VAL A 446 5.63 -24.35 3.67
CA VAL A 446 7.03 -24.34 3.25
C VAL A 446 7.56 -25.77 3.24
N LEU A 447 8.15 -26.15 2.11
CA LEU A 447 8.89 -27.38 1.92
C LEU A 447 10.38 -27.07 1.84
N GLN A 448 11.20 -27.86 2.51
CA GLN A 448 12.65 -27.67 2.62
C GLN A 448 13.33 -28.99 2.25
N PHE A 449 14.39 -28.92 1.44
CA PHE A 449 15.06 -30.10 0.90
C PHE A 449 16.57 -30.01 1.11
#